data_daf00aeb6d3f42c4a0e027986024c885
#
_entry.id   daf00aeb6d3f42c4a0e027986024c885
#
_cell.length_a   1.000
_cell.length_b   1.000
_cell.length_c   1.000
_cell.angle_alpha   90.00
_cell.angle_beta   90.00
_cell.angle_gamma   90.00
#
_symmetry.space_group_name_H-M   'P 1'
#
loop_
_entity.id
_entity.type
_entity.pdbx_description
1 polymer ?
#
loop_
_entity_poly.entity_id
_entity_poly.type
_entity_poly.pdbx_seq_one_letter_code
_entity_poly.pdbx_strand_id
1 'polypeptide(L)'
;SRAQAGYVGILKQKGEHFIVTPDNFKIPEITIPNGQHNDAPAGTSVFAVIDSYEPSLVGHIEKNLGKPESNDAHMHGIALEQGFDYSFPEDVEQEAESLEQQAISEEEYAKRRDMREVVTFTIDPADAKDFDDALSFQTLPNGNYEIGIHIADVSHYVRLGTALDREAQKRTTSVYLVD
;
A
#
# COMPACT_ATOMS: atom_id res chain seq x y z
N SER A 1 -2.84 21.22 4.80
CA SER A 1 -2.84 20.79 6.21
C SER A 1 -1.61 19.94 6.44
N ARG A 2 -0.87 20.17 7.52
CA ARG A 2 0.16 19.22 7.94
C ARG A 2 -0.56 17.90 8.25
N ALA A 3 -0.06 16.79 7.70
CA ALA A 3 -0.51 15.48 8.13
C ALA A 3 -0.36 15.39 9.66
N GLN A 4 -1.38 14.90 10.35
CA GLN A 4 -1.35 14.71 11.79
C GLN A 4 -0.24 13.69 12.09
N ALA A 5 0.66 14.00 13.03
CA ALA A 5 1.75 13.08 13.35
C ALA A 5 1.19 11.86 14.09
N GLY A 6 1.53 10.67 13.61
CA GLY A 6 1.19 9.42 14.25
C GLY A 6 2.45 8.61 14.61
N TYR A 7 2.33 7.76 15.62
CA TYR A 7 3.45 6.98 16.13
C TYR A 7 3.02 5.55 16.45
N VAL A 8 3.87 4.61 16.12
CA VAL A 8 3.73 3.21 16.53
C VAL A 8 4.22 3.06 17.97
N GLY A 9 3.57 2.22 18.74
CA GLY A 9 3.96 1.91 20.12
C GLY A 9 3.05 0.88 20.77
N ILE A 10 3.34 0.58 22.01
CA ILE A 10 2.61 -0.42 22.78
C ILE A 10 1.52 0.25 23.62
N LEU A 11 0.28 -0.22 23.43
CA LEU A 11 -0.86 0.21 24.26
C LEU A 11 -0.76 -0.43 25.64
N LYS A 12 -0.83 0.40 26.67
CA LYS A 12 -0.81 -0.04 28.07
C LYS A 12 -1.99 0.55 28.83
N GLN A 13 -2.52 -0.21 29.78
CA GLN A 13 -3.52 0.30 30.72
C GLN A 13 -2.82 0.85 31.96
N LYS A 14 -3.17 2.07 32.37
CA LYS A 14 -2.65 2.75 33.55
C LYS A 14 -3.82 3.26 34.41
N GLY A 15 -4.27 2.42 35.29
CA GLY A 15 -5.49 2.67 36.10
C GLY A 15 -6.74 2.67 35.19
N GLU A 16 -7.46 3.78 35.19
CA GLU A 16 -8.67 3.95 34.38
C GLU A 16 -8.38 4.49 32.95
N HIS A 17 -7.12 4.80 32.62
CA HIS A 17 -6.73 5.37 31.34
C HIS A 17 -5.84 4.41 30.54
N PHE A 18 -5.77 4.65 29.25
CA PHE A 18 -4.81 4.01 28.39
C PHE A 18 -3.67 4.98 28.05
N ILE A 19 -2.48 4.43 27.84
CA ILE A 19 -1.32 5.15 27.33
C ILE A 19 -0.68 4.34 26.21
N VAL A 20 -0.08 5.02 25.24
CA VAL A 20 0.83 4.40 24.28
C VAL A 20 2.25 4.78 24.65
N THR A 21 3.12 3.76 24.79
CA THR A 21 4.57 3.96 24.85
C THR A 21 5.12 3.84 23.44
N PRO A 22 5.51 4.97 22.78
CA PRO A 22 6.02 4.90 21.42
C PRO A 22 7.32 4.11 21.31
N ASP A 23 7.51 3.42 20.18
CA ASP A 23 8.75 2.71 19.86
C ASP A 23 9.92 3.69 19.69
N ASN A 24 9.64 4.89 19.20
CA ASN A 24 10.59 5.98 19.20
C ASN A 24 10.72 6.59 20.61
N PHE A 25 11.80 6.24 21.32
CA PHE A 25 12.09 6.68 22.69
C PHE A 25 12.22 8.22 22.87
N LYS A 26 12.32 8.98 21.77
CA LYS A 26 12.33 10.45 21.81
C LYS A 26 10.93 11.05 21.99
N ILE A 27 9.90 10.26 21.77
CA ILE A 27 8.52 10.67 21.88
C ILE A 27 8.01 10.28 23.27
N PRO A 28 7.47 11.22 24.06
CA PRO A 28 6.87 10.90 25.34
C PRO A 28 5.65 9.97 25.22
N GLU A 29 5.23 9.38 26.36
CA GLU A 29 3.99 8.62 26.42
C GLU A 29 2.80 9.45 25.93
N ILE A 30 1.94 8.82 25.13
CA ILE A 30 0.73 9.43 24.57
C ILE A 30 -0.45 8.97 25.43
N THR A 31 -1.19 9.90 25.99
CA THR A 31 -2.41 9.60 26.74
C THR A 31 -3.55 9.31 25.78
N ILE A 32 -4.24 8.21 25.96
CA ILE A 32 -5.40 7.81 25.18
C ILE A 32 -6.64 7.91 26.07
N PRO A 33 -7.54 8.86 25.80
CA PRO A 33 -8.78 8.99 26.55
C PRO A 33 -9.66 7.74 26.43
N ASN A 34 -10.51 7.51 27.44
CA ASN A 34 -11.46 6.41 27.42
C ASN A 34 -12.36 6.48 26.18
N GLY A 35 -12.54 5.34 25.52
CA GLY A 35 -13.28 5.24 24.26
C GLY A 35 -12.50 5.61 23.00
N GLN A 36 -11.23 6.06 23.13
CA GLN A 36 -10.37 6.42 22.00
C GLN A 36 -9.30 5.34 21.68
N HIS A 37 -9.44 4.16 22.30
CA HIS A 37 -8.48 3.04 22.13
C HIS A 37 -8.84 2.07 21.00
N ASN A 38 -9.91 2.35 20.22
CA ASN A 38 -10.33 1.57 19.05
C ASN A 38 -10.41 0.06 19.34
N ASP A 39 -10.99 -0.30 20.49
CA ASP A 39 -11.12 -1.66 21.01
C ASP A 39 -9.81 -2.49 21.05
N ALA A 40 -8.66 -1.82 20.97
CA ALA A 40 -7.37 -2.48 21.02
C ALA A 40 -7.11 -2.97 22.45
N PRO A 41 -6.71 -4.24 22.64
CA PRO A 41 -6.33 -4.77 23.95
C PRO A 41 -5.01 -4.15 24.45
N ALA A 42 -4.88 -3.97 25.75
CA ALA A 42 -3.57 -3.62 26.34
C ALA A 42 -2.53 -4.70 26.02
N GLY A 43 -1.31 -4.28 25.70
CA GLY A 43 -0.21 -5.14 25.29
C GLY A 43 -0.08 -5.33 23.77
N THR A 44 -0.96 -4.73 22.97
CA THR A 44 -0.84 -4.77 21.49
C THR A 44 -0.02 -3.61 20.96
N SER A 45 0.58 -3.82 19.79
CA SER A 45 1.14 -2.75 18.97
C SER A 45 0.01 -1.97 18.30
N VAL A 46 0.09 -0.65 18.35
CA VAL A 46 -0.93 0.26 17.82
C VAL A 46 -0.29 1.43 17.10
N PHE A 47 -1.03 2.02 16.17
CA PHE A 47 -0.70 3.32 15.60
C PHE A 47 -1.59 4.38 16.24
N ALA A 48 -0.97 5.30 16.98
CA ALA A 48 -1.63 6.39 17.68
C ALA A 48 -1.40 7.71 16.96
N VAL A 49 -2.47 8.45 16.70
CA VAL A 49 -2.44 9.77 16.10
C VAL A 49 -2.56 10.83 17.19
N ILE A 50 -1.76 11.90 17.11
CA ILE A 50 -1.73 12.97 18.08
C ILE A 50 -2.84 13.99 17.80
N ASP A 51 -3.71 14.20 18.79
CA ASP A 51 -4.77 15.21 18.75
C ASP A 51 -4.33 16.52 19.41
N SER A 52 -3.51 16.43 20.48
CA SER A 52 -3.01 17.59 21.21
C SER A 52 -1.59 17.37 21.73
N TYR A 53 -0.81 18.44 21.71
CA TYR A 53 0.57 18.46 22.22
C TYR A 53 0.69 19.11 23.61
N GLU A 54 -0.28 19.89 24.04
CA GLU A 54 -0.26 20.60 25.33
C GLU A 54 -1.52 20.36 26.15
N PRO A 55 -1.40 20.25 27.50
CA PRO A 55 -0.20 20.25 28.33
C PRO A 55 0.60 18.95 28.30
N SER A 56 0.11 17.91 27.64
CA SER A 56 0.74 16.61 27.43
C SER A 56 0.30 16.06 26.08
N LEU A 57 1.01 15.04 25.57
CA LEU A 57 0.58 14.36 24.37
C LEU A 57 -0.72 13.59 24.64
N VAL A 58 -1.74 13.93 23.89
CA VAL A 58 -3.04 13.26 23.88
C VAL A 58 -3.35 12.84 22.44
N GLY A 59 -3.87 11.64 22.27
CA GLY A 59 -4.21 11.11 20.95
C GLY A 59 -5.26 10.03 21.01
N HIS A 60 -5.52 9.43 19.88
CA HIS A 60 -6.41 8.29 19.74
C HIS A 60 -5.71 7.16 18.97
N ILE A 61 -6.21 5.93 19.13
CA ILE A 61 -5.73 4.80 18.35
C ILE A 61 -6.46 4.77 17.01
N GLU A 62 -5.72 4.96 15.94
CA GLU A 62 -6.26 4.87 14.58
C GLU A 62 -6.25 3.42 14.08
N LYS A 63 -5.15 2.67 14.31
CA LYS A 63 -5.02 1.28 13.89
C LYS A 63 -4.52 0.39 15.04
N ASN A 64 -5.13 -0.78 15.17
CA ASN A 64 -4.60 -1.87 15.99
C ASN A 64 -3.75 -2.77 15.09
N LEU A 65 -2.46 -2.88 15.37
CA LEU A 65 -1.48 -3.64 14.59
C LEU A 65 -1.31 -5.08 15.10
N GLY A 66 -1.93 -5.40 16.23
CA GLY A 66 -1.90 -6.75 16.79
C GLY A 66 -0.70 -7.04 17.68
N LYS A 67 -0.14 -8.25 17.58
CA LYS A 67 0.95 -8.69 18.46
C LYS A 67 2.25 -7.94 18.15
N PRO A 68 2.94 -7.37 19.16
CA PRO A 68 4.16 -6.59 18.96
C PRO A 68 5.30 -7.34 18.27
N GLU A 69 5.36 -8.67 18.44
CA GLU A 69 6.43 -9.49 17.88
C GLU A 69 6.15 -9.95 16.43
N SER A 70 4.99 -9.62 15.85
CA SER A 70 4.68 -10.04 14.49
C SER A 70 5.39 -9.16 13.46
N ASN A 71 5.89 -9.78 12.40
CA ASN A 71 6.49 -9.05 11.28
C ASN A 71 5.47 -8.08 10.65
N ASP A 72 4.21 -8.50 10.53
CA ASP A 72 3.15 -7.66 9.98
C ASP A 72 2.96 -6.38 10.78
N ALA A 73 2.94 -6.47 12.14
CA ALA A 73 2.81 -5.29 12.99
C ALA A 73 3.97 -4.30 12.77
N HIS A 74 5.20 -4.81 12.63
CA HIS A 74 6.36 -3.98 12.37
C HIS A 74 6.28 -3.32 10.98
N MET A 75 5.97 -4.09 9.94
CA MET A 75 5.93 -3.59 8.57
C MET A 75 4.80 -2.59 8.35
N HIS A 76 3.61 -2.91 8.83
CA HIS A 76 2.47 -2.00 8.79
C HIS A 76 2.73 -0.73 9.60
N GLY A 77 3.38 -0.87 10.76
CA GLY A 77 3.79 0.26 11.59
C GLY A 77 4.73 1.21 10.86
N ILE A 78 5.78 0.68 10.21
CA ILE A 78 6.72 1.48 9.41
C ILE A 78 5.99 2.21 8.28
N ALA A 79 5.10 1.53 7.55
CA ALA A 79 4.33 2.14 6.47
C ALA A 79 3.48 3.32 6.98
N LEU A 80 2.75 3.13 8.08
CA LEU A 80 1.90 4.16 8.68
C LEU A 80 2.69 5.37 9.18
N GLU A 81 3.85 5.16 9.82
CA GLU A 81 4.72 6.27 10.27
C GLU A 81 5.30 7.08 9.10
N GLN A 82 5.44 6.47 7.93
CA GLN A 82 5.82 7.15 6.70
C GLN A 82 4.62 7.77 5.95
N GLY A 83 3.42 7.63 6.48
CA GLY A 83 2.19 8.18 5.91
C GLY A 83 1.53 7.30 4.84
N PHE A 84 1.91 6.02 4.75
CA PHE A 84 1.31 5.06 3.83
C PHE A 84 0.32 4.16 4.56
N ASP A 85 -0.96 4.24 4.19
CA ASP A 85 -1.97 3.29 4.65
C ASP A 85 -1.82 1.97 3.87
N TYR A 86 -1.63 0.87 4.57
CA TYR A 86 -1.51 -0.47 4.00
C TYR A 86 -2.86 -1.11 3.67
N SER A 87 -3.95 -0.59 4.19
CA SER A 87 -5.30 -1.07 3.93
C SER A 87 -5.95 -0.33 2.76
N PHE A 88 -6.85 -1.01 2.06
CA PHE A 88 -7.65 -0.41 1.00
C PHE A 88 -9.11 -0.26 1.44
N PRO A 89 -9.83 0.73 0.91
CA PRO A 89 -11.28 0.81 1.05
C PRO A 89 -11.97 -0.43 0.47
N GLU A 90 -13.09 -0.83 1.07
CA GLU A 90 -13.83 -2.03 0.69
C GLU A 90 -14.29 -2.02 -0.79
N ASP A 91 -14.70 -0.86 -1.30
CA ASP A 91 -15.10 -0.70 -2.70
C ASP A 91 -13.93 -0.90 -3.68
N VAL A 92 -12.72 -0.56 -3.27
CA VAL A 92 -11.49 -0.80 -4.04
C VAL A 92 -11.15 -2.29 -4.06
N GLU A 93 -11.22 -2.96 -2.90
CA GLU A 93 -10.95 -4.41 -2.80
C GLU A 93 -11.97 -5.20 -3.62
N GLN A 94 -13.26 -4.89 -3.52
CA GLN A 94 -14.32 -5.52 -4.30
C GLN A 94 -14.14 -5.32 -5.82
N GLU A 95 -13.73 -4.11 -6.26
CA GLU A 95 -13.44 -3.86 -7.66
C GLU A 95 -12.24 -4.68 -8.13
N ALA A 96 -11.15 -4.75 -7.35
CA ALA A 96 -9.96 -5.52 -7.67
C ALA A 96 -10.29 -7.03 -7.79
N GLU A 97 -11.02 -7.61 -6.83
CA GLU A 97 -11.46 -9.00 -6.88
C GLU A 97 -12.33 -9.29 -8.11
N SER A 98 -13.20 -8.37 -8.49
CA SER A 98 -14.04 -8.52 -9.67
C SER A 98 -13.22 -8.55 -10.97
N LEU A 99 -12.13 -7.77 -11.02
CA LEU A 99 -11.22 -7.73 -12.17
C LEU A 99 -10.33 -8.97 -12.24
N GLU A 100 -9.86 -9.50 -11.13
CA GLU A 100 -9.07 -10.73 -11.08
C GLU A 100 -9.81 -11.92 -11.67
N GLN A 101 -11.12 -11.97 -11.50
CA GLN A 101 -11.97 -13.04 -12.05
C GLN A 101 -12.28 -12.89 -13.55
N GLN A 102 -11.93 -11.76 -14.16
CA GLN A 102 -12.20 -11.47 -15.57
C GLN A 102 -11.03 -11.95 -16.45
N ALA A 103 -11.26 -12.99 -17.23
CA ALA A 103 -10.33 -13.35 -18.32
C ALA A 103 -10.36 -12.27 -19.41
N ILE A 104 -9.22 -12.04 -20.05
CA ILE A 104 -9.15 -11.17 -21.23
C ILE A 104 -10.00 -11.82 -22.33
N SER A 105 -10.96 -11.08 -22.88
CA SER A 105 -11.89 -11.59 -23.87
C SER A 105 -11.22 -11.79 -25.24
N GLU A 106 -11.76 -12.69 -26.06
CA GLU A 106 -11.30 -12.86 -27.45
C GLU A 106 -11.43 -11.58 -28.28
N GLU A 107 -12.44 -10.76 -27.97
CA GLU A 107 -12.60 -9.44 -28.63
C GLU A 107 -11.47 -8.50 -28.25
N GLU A 108 -10.99 -8.54 -27.01
CA GLU A 108 -9.86 -7.72 -26.57
C GLU A 108 -8.54 -8.22 -27.16
N TYR A 109 -8.34 -9.54 -27.27
CA TYR A 109 -7.20 -10.12 -27.98
C TYR A 109 -7.17 -9.65 -29.45
N ALA A 110 -8.31 -9.64 -30.13
CA ALA A 110 -8.41 -9.26 -31.53
C ALA A 110 -8.05 -7.77 -31.79
N LYS A 111 -8.16 -6.92 -30.79
CA LYS A 111 -7.77 -5.48 -30.87
C LYS A 111 -6.28 -5.27 -30.72
N ARG A 112 -5.55 -6.25 -30.20
CA ARG A 112 -4.13 -6.14 -29.85
C ARG A 112 -3.26 -6.81 -30.90
N ARG A 113 -2.03 -6.32 -31.08
CA ARG A 113 -1.02 -6.99 -31.88
C ARG A 113 -0.48 -8.17 -31.07
N ASP A 114 -0.54 -9.37 -31.64
CA ASP A 114 0.02 -10.57 -31.02
C ASP A 114 1.55 -10.57 -31.15
N MET A 115 2.24 -10.53 -30.01
CA MET A 115 3.70 -10.53 -29.89
C MET A 115 4.27 -11.82 -29.30
N ARG A 116 3.42 -12.87 -29.08
CA ARG A 116 3.83 -14.11 -28.38
C ARG A 116 4.92 -14.89 -29.11
N GLU A 117 5.03 -14.74 -30.44
CA GLU A 117 6.05 -15.38 -31.29
C GLU A 117 7.29 -14.47 -31.54
N VAL A 118 7.29 -13.24 -31.00
CA VAL A 118 8.40 -12.31 -31.16
C VAL A 118 9.28 -12.35 -29.91
N VAL A 119 10.61 -12.38 -30.09
CA VAL A 119 11.56 -12.33 -28.99
C VAL A 119 11.32 -11.06 -28.18
N THR A 120 10.87 -11.23 -26.96
CA THR A 120 10.53 -10.15 -26.02
C THR A 120 11.18 -10.42 -24.69
N PHE A 121 11.74 -9.40 -24.07
CA PHE A 121 12.48 -9.51 -22.81
C PHE A 121 12.39 -8.24 -21.98
N THR A 122 12.60 -8.38 -20.68
CA THR A 122 12.73 -7.27 -19.72
C THR A 122 14.16 -7.18 -19.21
N ILE A 123 14.56 -6.04 -18.68
CA ILE A 123 15.88 -5.82 -18.07
C ILE A 123 15.68 -5.13 -16.72
N ASP A 124 15.47 -5.93 -15.72
CA ASP A 124 15.11 -5.49 -14.37
C ASP A 124 16.11 -5.95 -13.33
N PRO A 125 16.21 -5.29 -12.17
CA PRO A 125 16.92 -5.83 -11.01
C PRO A 125 16.40 -7.22 -10.62
N ALA A 126 17.27 -8.05 -10.05
CA ALA A 126 16.93 -9.43 -9.69
C ALA A 126 15.81 -9.53 -8.64
N ASP A 127 15.59 -8.49 -7.87
CA ASP A 127 14.58 -8.35 -6.81
C ASP A 127 13.34 -7.54 -7.25
N ALA A 128 13.21 -7.23 -8.55
CA ALA A 128 12.03 -6.54 -9.07
C ALA A 128 10.76 -7.35 -8.81
N LYS A 129 9.71 -6.66 -8.37
CA LYS A 129 8.41 -7.26 -8.04
C LYS A 129 7.38 -7.07 -9.15
N ASP A 130 7.61 -6.10 -10.03
CA ASP A 130 6.77 -5.75 -11.17
C ASP A 130 7.64 -5.56 -12.42
N PHE A 131 7.09 -5.94 -13.56
CA PHE A 131 7.73 -5.82 -14.87
C PHE A 131 6.86 -4.93 -15.73
N ASP A 132 7.04 -3.61 -15.60
CA ASP A 132 6.19 -2.62 -16.24
C ASP A 132 6.53 -2.44 -17.71
N ASP A 133 7.79 -2.66 -18.12
CA ASP A 133 8.26 -2.48 -19.47
C ASP A 133 9.02 -3.67 -20.04
N ALA A 134 8.91 -3.82 -21.35
CA ALA A 134 9.63 -4.85 -22.09
C ALA A 134 10.09 -4.32 -23.46
N LEU A 135 11.12 -4.96 -23.98
CA LEU A 135 11.63 -4.71 -25.33
C LEU A 135 11.40 -5.92 -26.22
N SER A 136 11.09 -5.69 -27.49
CA SER A 136 11.09 -6.74 -28.49
C SER A 136 11.96 -6.40 -29.68
N PHE A 137 12.43 -7.45 -30.35
CA PHE A 137 13.30 -7.33 -31.52
C PHE A 137 12.95 -8.37 -32.56
N GLN A 138 12.85 -7.94 -33.83
CA GLN A 138 12.76 -8.84 -34.97
C GLN A 138 13.38 -8.22 -36.23
N THR A 139 13.85 -9.10 -37.12
CA THR A 139 14.29 -8.72 -38.45
C THR A 139 13.12 -8.84 -39.45
N LEU A 140 12.85 -7.79 -40.16
CA LEU A 140 11.78 -7.75 -41.14
C LEU A 140 12.21 -8.36 -42.51
N PRO A 141 11.28 -8.84 -43.37
CA PRO A 141 11.59 -9.43 -44.67
C PRO A 141 12.39 -8.52 -45.60
N ASN A 142 12.32 -7.21 -45.43
CA ASN A 142 13.08 -6.22 -46.18
C ASN A 142 14.50 -5.98 -45.67
N GLY A 143 14.95 -6.74 -44.66
CA GLY A 143 16.25 -6.62 -44.02
C GLY A 143 16.37 -5.52 -42.97
N ASN A 144 15.31 -4.78 -42.68
CA ASN A 144 15.27 -3.83 -41.59
C ASN A 144 15.00 -4.51 -40.24
N TYR A 145 15.25 -3.78 -39.16
CA TYR A 145 14.94 -4.21 -37.81
C TYR A 145 13.68 -3.49 -37.32
N GLU A 146 12.85 -4.23 -36.60
CA GLU A 146 11.77 -3.68 -35.83
C GLU A 146 12.11 -3.85 -34.33
N ILE A 147 12.06 -2.76 -33.60
CA ILE A 147 12.23 -2.74 -32.15
C ILE A 147 10.91 -2.28 -31.55
N GLY A 148 10.35 -3.09 -30.64
CA GLY A 148 9.17 -2.74 -29.87
C GLY A 148 9.56 -2.27 -28.47
N ILE A 149 8.84 -1.27 -27.98
CA ILE A 149 8.88 -0.83 -26.58
C ILE A 149 7.46 -1.04 -26.06
N HIS A 150 7.33 -1.89 -25.06
CA HIS A 150 6.04 -2.34 -24.54
C HIS A 150 5.90 -1.89 -23.10
N ILE A 151 4.74 -1.35 -22.76
CA ILE A 151 4.39 -0.93 -21.40
C ILE A 151 3.15 -1.71 -20.96
N ALA A 152 3.13 -2.16 -19.71
CA ALA A 152 1.99 -2.81 -19.11
C ALA A 152 0.73 -1.94 -19.24
N ASP A 153 -0.35 -2.49 -19.82
CA ASP A 153 -1.58 -1.74 -20.06
C ASP A 153 -2.46 -1.73 -18.79
N VAL A 154 -1.98 -1.03 -17.77
CA VAL A 154 -2.72 -0.83 -16.51
C VAL A 154 -4.09 -0.20 -16.77
N SER A 155 -4.21 0.65 -17.80
CA SER A 155 -5.47 1.32 -18.16
C SER A 155 -6.55 0.38 -18.68
N HIS A 156 -6.20 -0.85 -19.05
CA HIS A 156 -7.17 -1.90 -19.34
C HIS A 156 -8.01 -2.26 -18.13
N TYR A 157 -7.40 -2.32 -16.97
CA TYR A 157 -8.03 -2.68 -15.69
C TYR A 157 -8.50 -1.46 -14.91
N VAL A 158 -7.63 -0.48 -14.72
CA VAL A 158 -7.94 0.73 -13.95
C VAL A 158 -8.59 1.77 -14.85
N ARG A 159 -9.93 1.82 -14.83
CA ARG A 159 -10.70 2.74 -15.67
C ARG A 159 -10.94 4.06 -14.95
N LEU A 160 -10.91 5.16 -15.71
CA LEU A 160 -11.13 6.51 -15.18
C LEU A 160 -12.46 6.62 -14.41
N GLY A 161 -12.39 7.17 -13.20
CA GLY A 161 -13.54 7.41 -12.33
C GLY A 161 -14.01 6.20 -11.54
N THR A 162 -13.31 5.06 -11.60
CA THR A 162 -13.60 3.89 -10.78
C THR A 162 -13.06 4.05 -9.35
N ALA A 163 -13.34 3.11 -8.45
CA ALA A 163 -12.79 3.13 -7.10
C ALA A 163 -11.26 2.97 -7.11
N LEU A 164 -10.76 2.03 -7.93
CA LEU A 164 -9.31 1.82 -8.12
C LEU A 164 -8.61 3.08 -8.65
N ASP A 165 -9.18 3.75 -9.67
CA ASP A 165 -8.60 4.98 -10.21
C ASP A 165 -8.52 6.09 -9.16
N ARG A 166 -9.59 6.31 -8.40
CA ARG A 166 -9.60 7.32 -7.33
C ARG A 166 -8.58 7.02 -6.24
N GLU A 167 -8.45 5.76 -5.84
CA GLU A 167 -7.48 5.36 -4.82
C GLU A 167 -6.03 5.44 -5.35
N ALA A 168 -5.80 5.07 -6.61
CA ALA A 168 -4.50 5.23 -7.26
C ALA A 168 -4.07 6.70 -7.32
N GLN A 169 -4.98 7.61 -7.70
CA GLN A 169 -4.73 9.06 -7.69
C GLN A 169 -4.42 9.60 -6.29
N LYS A 170 -5.07 9.08 -5.26
CA LYS A 170 -4.83 9.47 -3.88
C LYS A 170 -3.46 9.02 -3.38
N ARG A 171 -3.06 7.78 -3.69
CA ARG A 171 -1.78 7.20 -3.24
C ARG A 171 -0.59 7.72 -4.03
N THR A 172 -0.72 7.89 -5.34
CA THR A 172 0.31 8.42 -6.27
C THR A 172 1.61 7.60 -6.38
N THR A 173 1.78 6.56 -5.59
CA THR A 173 2.99 5.72 -5.58
C THR A 173 2.64 4.30 -5.12
N SER A 174 3.48 3.34 -5.50
CA SER A 174 3.48 1.98 -4.98
C SER A 174 4.49 1.85 -3.84
N VAL A 175 4.14 1.06 -2.83
CA VAL A 175 5.01 0.75 -1.69
C VAL A 175 5.11 -0.75 -1.58
N TYR A 176 6.34 -1.27 -1.69
CA TYR A 176 6.64 -2.69 -1.58
C TYR A 176 7.17 -2.97 -0.18
N LEU A 177 6.43 -3.77 0.57
CA LEU A 177 6.86 -4.26 1.88
C LEU A 177 7.65 -5.54 1.70
N VAL A 178 8.54 -5.83 2.66
CA VAL A 178 9.31 -7.08 2.68
C VAL A 178 8.39 -8.20 3.16
N ASP A 179 8.30 -9.29 2.41
CA ASP A 179 7.55 -10.51 2.75
C ASP A 179 8.31 -11.33 3.80
#